data_8196e221f54ad6a5538d368b8169dfc2
#
_entry.id   8196e221f54ad6a5538d368b8169dfc2
#
_cell.length_a   1.000
_cell.length_b   1.000
_cell.length_c   1.000
_cell.angle_alpha   90.00
_cell.angle_beta   90.00
_cell.angle_gamma   90.00
#
_symmetry.space_group_name_H-M   'P 1'
#
loop_
_entity.id
_entity.type
_entity.pdbx_description
1 polymer ?
#
loop_
_entity_poly.entity_id
_entity_poly.type
_entity_poly.pdbx_seq_one_letter_code
_entity_poly.pdbx_strand_id
1 'polypeptide(L)' 'MTRYKILRFYQEDGKPARTIKRGLTKEEAMEHCRRDDTHGDGWFDGWTVDA' A
#
# COMPACT_ATOMS: atom_id res chain seq x y z
N MET A 1 -9.25 9.48 15.08
CA MET A 1 -8.81 8.09 14.91
C MET A 1 -7.79 8.02 13.78
N THR A 2 -6.77 7.19 13.99
CA THR A 2 -5.72 7.04 12.98
C THR A 2 -6.24 6.23 11.79
N ARG A 3 -5.97 6.73 10.60
CA ARG A 3 -6.31 6.03 9.36
C ARG A 3 -5.05 5.62 8.64
N TYR A 4 -5.17 4.66 7.78
CA TYR A 4 -4.05 4.10 7.04
C TYR A 4 -4.36 4.11 5.55
N LYS A 5 -3.31 4.08 4.76
CA LYS A 5 -3.43 4.06 3.30
C LYS A 5 -2.50 3.01 2.72
N ILE A 6 -2.84 2.53 1.55
CA ILE A 6 -2.04 1.55 0.82
C ILE A 6 -1.33 2.29 -0.31
N LEU A 7 -0.03 2.11 -0.36
CA LEU A 7 0.80 2.66 -1.42
C LEU A 7 1.34 1.53 -2.27
N ARG A 8 1.38 1.76 -3.57
CA ARG A 8 2.02 0.83 -4.50
C ARG A 8 3.38 1.37 -4.87
N PHE A 9 4.41 0.61 -4.54
CA PHE A 9 5.79 0.97 -4.82
C PHE A 9 6.25 0.26 -6.09
N TYR A 10 7.00 0.97 -6.90
CA TYR A 10 7.53 0.44 -8.15
C TYR A 10 9.04 0.33 -8.06
N GLN A 11 9.60 -0.76 -8.60
CA GLN A 11 11.05 -0.96 -8.61
C GLN A 11 11.74 -0.12 -9.69
N GLU A 12 10.98 0.34 -10.66
CA GLU A 12 11.52 1.14 -11.75
C GLU A 12 11.95 2.53 -11.25
N ASP A 13 13.17 2.93 -11.60
CA ASP A 13 13.69 4.22 -11.18
C ASP A 13 12.85 5.36 -11.78
N GLY A 14 12.60 6.38 -10.95
CA GLY A 14 11.87 7.56 -11.37
C GLY A 14 10.37 7.46 -11.24
N LYS A 15 9.83 6.32 -10.83
CA LYS A 15 8.39 6.19 -10.59
C LYS A 15 8.08 6.42 -9.12
N PRO A 16 7.25 7.42 -8.78
CA PRO A 16 6.85 7.65 -7.40
C PRO A 16 5.84 6.60 -6.94
N ALA A 17 5.77 6.39 -5.62
CA ALA A 17 4.75 5.52 -5.05
C ALA A 17 3.37 6.10 -5.32
N ARG A 18 2.40 5.22 -5.56
CA ARG A 18 1.03 5.62 -5.87
C ARG A 18 0.08 5.17 -4.76
N THR A 19 -0.76 6.08 -4.29
CA THR A 19 -1.79 5.74 -3.31
C THR A 19 -2.94 5.03 -4.03
N ILE A 20 -3.21 3.78 -3.63
CA ILE A 20 -4.28 2.99 -4.27
C ILE A 20 -5.51 2.85 -3.38
N LYS A 21 -5.36 2.98 -2.06
CA LYS A 21 -6.48 2.97 -1.13
C LYS A 21 -6.19 3.90 0.03
N ARG A 22 -7.23 4.48 0.60
CA ARG A 22 -7.12 5.41 1.73
C ARG A 22 -8.27 5.19 2.71
N GLY A 23 -8.16 5.79 3.89
CA GLY A 23 -9.23 5.76 4.88
C GLY A 23 -9.46 4.39 5.50
N LEU A 24 -8.41 3.59 5.60
CA LEU A 24 -8.50 2.23 6.13
C LEU A 24 -8.14 2.21 7.61
N THR A 25 -8.68 1.21 8.33
CA THR A 25 -8.19 0.91 9.66
C THR A 25 -6.86 0.16 9.52
N LYS A 26 -6.11 0.09 10.63
CA LYS A 26 -4.86 -0.67 10.63
C LYS A 26 -5.09 -2.12 10.21
N GLU A 27 -6.16 -2.73 10.73
CA GLU A 27 -6.48 -4.12 10.42
C GLU A 27 -6.77 -4.31 8.94
N GLU A 28 -7.51 -3.38 8.34
CA GLU A 28 -7.82 -3.44 6.92
C GLU A 28 -6.56 -3.30 6.08
N ALA A 29 -5.68 -2.38 6.46
CA ALA A 29 -4.42 -2.17 5.73
C ALA A 29 -3.53 -3.40 5.81
N MET A 30 -3.42 -3.98 7.01
CA MET A 30 -2.60 -5.19 7.20
C MET A 30 -3.17 -6.38 6.42
N GLU A 31 -4.50 -6.52 6.44
CA GLU A 31 -5.16 -7.61 5.72
C GLU A 31 -4.90 -7.50 4.23
N HIS A 32 -4.97 -6.30 3.67
CA HIS A 32 -4.68 -6.08 2.27
C HIS A 32 -3.25 -6.51 1.92
N CYS A 33 -2.28 -6.12 2.75
CA CYS A 33 -0.87 -6.39 2.48
C CYS A 33 -0.47 -7.84 2.75
N ARG A 34 -1.32 -8.61 3.42
CA ARG A 34 -1.06 -10.04 3.66
C ARG A 34 -1.49 -10.93 2.51
N ARG A 35 -2.21 -10.38 1.55
CA ARG A 35 -2.70 -11.14 0.40
C ARG A 35 -1.57 -11.42 -0.58
N ASP A 36 -1.60 -12.60 -1.19
CA ASP A 36 -0.57 -12.99 -2.14
C ASP A 36 -0.57 -12.14 -3.41
N ASP A 37 -1.70 -11.50 -3.70
CA ASP A 37 -1.86 -10.73 -4.94
C ASP A 37 -1.51 -9.24 -4.77
N THR A 38 -0.78 -8.89 -3.70
CA THR A 38 -0.38 -7.50 -3.45
C THR A 38 1.05 -7.21 -3.93
N HIS A 39 1.57 -8.05 -4.78
CA HIS A 39 2.87 -7.82 -5.40
C HIS A 39 2.87 -8.45 -6.79
N GLY A 40 3.75 -7.95 -7.64
CA GLY A 40 3.90 -8.47 -8.99
C GLY A 40 5.29 -8.12 -9.50
N ASP A 41 5.50 -8.31 -10.81
CA ASP A 41 6.80 -7.99 -11.41
C ASP A 41 7.04 -6.49 -11.37
N GLY A 42 8.00 -6.09 -10.55
CA GLY A 42 8.42 -4.70 -10.48
C GLY A 42 7.54 -3.80 -9.61
N TRP A 43 6.64 -4.37 -8.79
CA TRP A 43 5.85 -3.56 -7.87
C TRP A 43 5.43 -4.38 -6.63
N PHE A 44 5.13 -3.66 -5.56
CA PHE A 44 4.58 -4.26 -4.35
C PHE A 44 3.76 -3.23 -3.58
N ASP A 45 2.80 -3.70 -2.80
CA ASP A 45 1.95 -2.83 -1.98
C ASP A 45 2.47 -2.77 -0.54
N GLY A 46 2.44 -1.58 0.03
CA GLY A 46 2.76 -1.36 1.43
C GLY A 46 1.73 -0.46 2.06
N TRP A 47 1.71 -0.39 3.39
CA TRP A 47 0.76 0.46 4.10
C TRP A 47 1.50 1.42 5.02
N THR A 48 0.88 2.59 5.23
CA THR A 48 1.43 3.61 6.10
C THR A 48 0.29 4.45 6.68
N VAL A 49 0.62 5.30 7.63
CA VAL A 49 -0.38 6.19 8.23
C VAL A 49 -0.83 7.21 7.19
N ASP A 50 -2.14 7.38 7.09
CA ASP A 50 -2.75 8.41 6.25
C ASP A 50 -2.99 9.64 7.13
N ALA A 51 -1.99 10.47 7.20
CA ALA A 51 -2.04 11.67 8.04
C ALA A 51 -2.59 12.86 7.30
#